data_3dc2c3279b4f9f89d50d7cc5219cfc6f
#
_entry.id   3dc2c3279b4f9f89d50d7cc5219cfc6f
#
_cell.length_a   1.000
_cell.length_b   1.000
_cell.length_c   1.000
_cell.angle_alpha   90.00
_cell.angle_beta   90.00
_cell.angle_gamma   90.00
#
_symmetry.space_group_name_H-M   'P 1'
#
loop_
_entity.id
_entity.type
_entity.pdbx_description
1 polymer ?
#
loop_
_entity_poly.entity_id
_entity_poly.type
_entity_poly.pdbx_seq_one_letter_code
_entity_poly.pdbx_strand_id
1 'polypeptide(L)'
;MKRDPLHIKVMGEEFPLTLGRDVSGVVMECGLDVTYFKPGDEVWAAVPPWKQGTLSEFVVVSGNEVSHKPKSLTHTQAASLPYVALTAWSAMNKVGGLTEKNCRGKRILILGASGGVGTFAVQVAKAWGAHVTAVCSRDAGQLVRKLGADCVVDYRSGNQQEQLRSFKPFDFILDNVGGATEEWALSLLNKWSGATYVTLVTPFLLNMDRLGVADGMLRTGVTIGSKTLKHFCQGVHYRWAFFMPSGPYLDDIAELVDKGKVQPVIEQVFCFSDVPRAFGKVEGGHARGKTVVTVV
;
A
#
# COMPACT_ATOMS: atom_id res chain seq x y z
N MET A 1 1.10 -11.11 -18.03
CA MET A 1 1.51 -9.81 -17.47
C MET A 1 0.37 -8.83 -17.66
N LYS A 2 -0.30 -8.41 -16.59
CA LYS A 2 -1.34 -7.38 -16.70
C LYS A 2 -0.64 -6.06 -16.96
N ARG A 3 -0.80 -5.53 -18.16
CA ARG A 3 -0.28 -4.20 -18.54
C ARG A 3 -0.97 -3.15 -17.68
N ASP A 4 -0.22 -2.13 -17.26
CA ASP A 4 -0.84 -0.95 -16.63
C ASP A 4 -1.61 -0.18 -17.71
N PRO A 5 -2.94 -0.21 -17.73
CA PRO A 5 -3.72 0.39 -18.81
C PRO A 5 -3.61 1.91 -18.82
N LEU A 6 -3.33 2.54 -17.70
CA LEU A 6 -3.13 3.97 -17.62
C LEU A 6 -1.85 4.38 -18.35
N HIS A 7 -0.76 3.62 -18.15
CA HIS A 7 0.52 3.89 -18.82
C HIS A 7 0.37 3.82 -20.34
N ILE A 8 -0.31 2.80 -20.86
CA ILE A 8 -0.47 2.59 -22.31
C ILE A 8 -1.35 3.67 -22.95
N LYS A 9 -2.46 4.07 -22.34
CA LYS A 9 -3.41 5.01 -22.95
C LYS A 9 -3.11 6.49 -22.71
N VAL A 10 -2.44 6.81 -21.61
CA VAL A 10 -2.13 8.21 -21.26
C VAL A 10 -0.75 8.61 -21.74
N MET A 11 0.22 7.71 -21.69
CA MET A 11 1.62 8.00 -22.01
C MET A 11 2.03 7.59 -23.44
N GLY A 12 1.13 6.93 -24.20
CA GLY A 12 1.40 6.44 -25.54
C GLY A 12 2.19 5.13 -25.59
N GLU A 13 2.73 4.80 -26.77
CA GLU A 13 3.54 3.58 -26.99
C GLU A 13 4.98 3.78 -26.47
N GLU A 14 5.17 3.86 -25.17
CA GLU A 14 6.51 3.98 -24.58
C GLU A 14 7.16 2.59 -24.34
N PHE A 15 7.27 1.81 -25.38
CA PHE A 15 8.14 0.64 -25.36
C PHE A 15 9.54 0.98 -25.90
N PRO A 16 10.62 0.50 -25.26
CA PRO A 16 10.69 -0.43 -24.12
C PRO A 16 10.29 0.22 -22.78
N LEU A 17 9.50 -0.53 -21.97
CA LEU A 17 9.07 -0.12 -20.62
C LEU A 17 9.85 -0.90 -19.56
N THR A 18 10.59 -0.19 -18.71
CA THR A 18 11.21 -0.77 -17.52
C THR A 18 10.16 -1.01 -16.44
N LEU A 19 10.13 -2.22 -15.90
CA LEU A 19 9.21 -2.62 -14.84
C LEU A 19 9.79 -2.33 -13.44
N GLY A 20 9.01 -2.68 -12.38
CA GLY A 20 9.42 -2.42 -10.98
C GLY A 20 8.96 -1.04 -10.53
N ARG A 21 8.75 -0.89 -9.21
CA ARG A 21 8.27 0.37 -8.63
C ARG A 21 9.03 0.78 -7.37
N ASP A 22 9.56 -0.18 -6.65
CA ASP A 22 10.39 0.05 -5.47
C ASP A 22 11.87 0.04 -5.85
N VAL A 23 12.68 0.81 -5.16
CA VAL A 23 14.14 0.79 -5.30
C VAL A 23 14.83 1.13 -3.98
N SER A 24 15.97 0.52 -3.74
CA SER A 24 16.99 0.99 -2.79
C SER A 24 18.35 0.83 -3.42
N GLY A 25 19.18 1.85 -3.34
CA GLY A 25 20.49 1.91 -3.97
C GLY A 25 21.32 3.07 -3.45
N VAL A 26 22.38 3.39 -4.19
CA VAL A 26 23.34 4.45 -3.87
C VAL A 26 23.22 5.56 -4.91
N VAL A 27 23.21 6.80 -4.47
CA VAL A 27 23.19 7.96 -5.34
C VAL A 27 24.51 8.01 -6.13
N MET A 28 24.40 8.01 -7.46
CA MET A 28 25.57 8.15 -8.35
C MET A 28 25.79 9.59 -8.76
N GLU A 29 24.73 10.29 -9.12
CA GLU A 29 24.75 11.69 -9.55
C GLU A 29 23.51 12.43 -9.05
N CYS A 30 23.63 13.74 -8.86
CA CYS A 30 22.53 14.63 -8.52
C CYS A 30 22.39 15.73 -9.57
N GLY A 31 21.15 16.12 -9.87
CA GLY A 31 20.87 17.32 -10.64
C GLY A 31 21.33 18.59 -9.91
N LEU A 32 21.51 19.67 -10.65
CA LEU A 32 22.08 20.93 -10.13
C LEU A 32 21.29 21.55 -8.95
N ASP A 33 19.97 21.34 -8.92
CA ASP A 33 19.10 21.89 -7.88
C ASP A 33 18.93 20.96 -6.68
N VAL A 34 19.57 19.78 -6.68
CA VAL A 34 19.46 18.80 -5.57
C VAL A 34 20.53 19.11 -4.54
N THR A 35 20.09 19.60 -3.38
CA THR A 35 21.00 19.98 -2.26
C THR A 35 20.93 19.01 -1.07
N TYR A 36 19.87 18.22 -0.98
CA TYR A 36 19.63 17.32 0.15
C TYR A 36 20.37 15.98 0.03
N PHE A 37 20.70 15.55 -1.20
CA PHE A 37 21.43 14.32 -1.49
C PHE A 37 22.76 14.61 -2.15
N LYS A 38 23.69 13.68 -1.99
CA LYS A 38 25.03 13.71 -2.65
C LYS A 38 25.40 12.31 -3.13
N PRO A 39 26.31 12.20 -4.13
CA PRO A 39 26.87 10.92 -4.52
C PRO A 39 27.42 10.14 -3.32
N GLY A 40 27.12 8.86 -3.26
CA GLY A 40 27.48 7.96 -2.15
C GLY A 40 26.40 7.80 -1.08
N ASP A 41 25.32 8.62 -1.07
CA ASP A 41 24.23 8.44 -0.12
C ASP A 41 23.43 7.18 -0.43
N GLU A 42 23.14 6.40 0.59
CA GLU A 42 22.22 5.26 0.49
C GLU A 42 20.77 5.74 0.58
N VAL A 43 19.99 5.41 -0.44
CA VAL A 43 18.61 5.92 -0.59
C VAL A 43 17.61 4.81 -0.88
N TRP A 44 16.35 5.13 -0.69
CA TRP A 44 15.21 4.32 -1.09
C TRP A 44 14.10 5.18 -1.67
N ALA A 45 13.33 4.62 -2.59
CA ALA A 45 12.25 5.34 -3.24
C ALA A 45 11.17 4.39 -3.78
N ALA A 46 10.01 4.96 -4.11
CA ALA A 46 9.02 4.31 -4.95
C ALA A 46 8.65 5.24 -6.10
N VAL A 47 8.77 4.73 -7.32
CA VAL A 47 8.46 5.51 -8.52
C VAL A 47 6.99 5.40 -8.91
N PRO A 48 6.37 6.49 -9.35
CA PRO A 48 4.98 6.48 -9.79
C PRO A 48 4.78 5.66 -11.07
N PRO A 49 3.55 5.14 -11.29
CA PRO A 49 3.26 4.23 -12.41
C PRO A 49 3.43 4.85 -13.81
N TRP A 50 3.46 6.16 -13.92
CA TRP A 50 3.67 6.88 -15.20
C TRP A 50 5.13 7.14 -15.53
N LYS A 51 6.07 6.74 -14.69
CA LYS A 51 7.52 6.79 -14.95
C LYS A 51 8.07 5.42 -15.32
N GLN A 52 9.23 5.38 -15.96
CA GLN A 52 10.01 4.16 -16.12
C GLN A 52 10.26 3.53 -14.74
N GLY A 53 10.29 2.19 -14.71
CA GLY A 53 10.39 1.46 -13.46
C GLY A 53 11.83 1.30 -12.95
N THR A 54 11.99 0.42 -11.99
CA THR A 54 13.20 0.29 -11.18
C THR A 54 13.96 -1.02 -11.38
N LEU A 55 13.50 -1.90 -12.29
CA LEU A 55 14.23 -3.13 -12.65
C LEU A 55 15.33 -2.82 -13.66
N SER A 56 16.35 -2.09 -13.24
CA SER A 56 17.52 -1.67 -14.01
C SER A 56 18.67 -1.35 -13.06
N GLU A 57 19.89 -1.34 -13.58
CA GLU A 57 21.09 -0.97 -12.81
C GLU A 57 21.06 0.47 -12.33
N PHE A 58 20.44 1.37 -13.10
CA PHE A 58 20.28 2.78 -12.78
C PHE A 58 18.82 3.20 -12.93
N VAL A 59 18.39 4.10 -12.06
CA VAL A 59 17.07 4.72 -12.11
C VAL A 59 17.18 6.22 -11.84
N VAL A 60 16.38 6.99 -12.55
CA VAL A 60 16.26 8.42 -12.31
C VAL A 60 15.00 8.68 -11.50
N VAL A 61 15.17 9.32 -10.34
CA VAL A 61 14.06 9.68 -9.44
C VAL A 61 14.09 11.17 -9.15
N SER A 62 12.93 11.75 -8.86
CA SER A 62 12.87 13.14 -8.44
C SER A 62 13.27 13.27 -6.97
N GLY A 63 14.01 14.33 -6.60
CA GLY A 63 14.50 14.52 -5.23
C GLY A 63 13.40 14.57 -4.16
N ASN A 64 12.16 14.92 -4.53
CA ASN A 64 11.00 14.93 -3.64
C ASN A 64 10.30 13.55 -3.52
N GLU A 65 10.73 12.52 -4.25
CA GLU A 65 10.18 11.16 -4.23
C GLU A 65 11.13 10.16 -3.55
N VAL A 66 12.31 10.60 -3.14
CA VAL A 66 13.38 9.79 -2.55
C VAL A 66 13.67 10.23 -1.12
N SER A 67 14.16 9.31 -0.30
CA SER A 67 14.62 9.57 1.07
C SER A 67 15.88 8.75 1.36
N HIS A 68 16.60 9.11 2.41
CA HIS A 68 17.69 8.28 2.91
C HIS A 68 17.16 6.93 3.38
N LYS A 69 17.86 5.87 3.01
CA LYS A 69 17.52 4.50 3.45
C LYS A 69 17.61 4.40 4.98
N PRO A 70 16.65 3.73 5.66
CA PRO A 70 16.79 3.43 7.08
C PRO A 70 18.12 2.77 7.39
N LYS A 71 18.82 3.25 8.40
CA LYS A 71 20.17 2.76 8.77
C LYS A 71 20.16 1.31 9.24
N SER A 72 19.05 0.87 9.81
CA SER A 72 18.82 -0.48 10.33
C SER A 72 18.59 -1.53 9.23
N LEU A 73 18.35 -1.14 7.96
CA LEU A 73 18.00 -2.05 6.88
C LEU A 73 19.13 -2.24 5.87
N THR A 74 19.24 -3.47 5.34
CA THR A 74 19.97 -3.73 4.10
C THR A 74 19.21 -3.18 2.89
N HIS A 75 19.86 -3.02 1.73
CA HIS A 75 19.17 -2.58 0.49
C HIS A 75 18.04 -3.51 0.08
N THR A 76 18.22 -4.83 0.19
CA THR A 76 17.17 -5.82 -0.10
C THR A 76 15.94 -5.63 0.81
N GLN A 77 16.17 -5.36 2.09
CA GLN A 77 15.10 -5.08 3.03
C GLN A 77 14.42 -3.74 2.73
N ALA A 78 15.20 -2.70 2.50
CA ALA A 78 14.70 -1.36 2.20
C ALA A 78 13.86 -1.33 0.92
N ALA A 79 14.30 -2.00 -0.16
CA ALA A 79 13.55 -2.08 -1.42
C ALA A 79 12.19 -2.79 -1.31
N SER A 80 11.89 -3.44 -0.20
CA SER A 80 10.59 -4.12 -0.01
C SER A 80 9.48 -3.21 0.54
N LEU A 81 9.79 -1.99 0.94
CA LEU A 81 8.85 -1.15 1.70
C LEU A 81 8.24 0.02 0.93
N PRO A 82 8.96 0.83 0.14
CA PRO A 82 8.54 2.18 -0.24
C PRO A 82 7.14 2.27 -0.83
N TYR A 83 6.84 1.48 -1.86
CA TYR A 83 5.55 1.53 -2.55
C TYR A 83 4.38 1.13 -1.65
N VAL A 84 4.52 0.02 -0.92
CA VAL A 84 3.46 -0.48 -0.04
C VAL A 84 3.31 0.38 1.21
N ALA A 85 4.41 0.92 1.72
CA ALA A 85 4.42 1.82 2.86
C ALA A 85 3.76 3.16 2.52
N LEU A 86 4.15 3.78 1.41
CA LEU A 86 3.52 5.02 0.93
C LEU A 86 2.04 4.84 0.60
N THR A 87 1.66 3.68 0.04
CA THR A 87 0.25 3.36 -0.23
C THR A 87 -0.56 3.25 1.07
N ALA A 88 -0.05 2.50 2.05
CA ALA A 88 -0.72 2.38 3.36
C ALA A 88 -0.73 3.72 4.11
N TRP A 89 0.36 4.49 4.06
CA TRP A 89 0.45 5.81 4.67
C TRP A 89 -0.56 6.78 4.07
N SER A 90 -0.64 6.82 2.73
CA SER A 90 -1.67 7.59 2.04
C SER A 90 -3.08 7.19 2.50
N ALA A 91 -3.37 5.89 2.55
CA ALA A 91 -4.69 5.39 2.93
C ALA A 91 -5.04 5.67 4.40
N MET A 92 -4.11 5.45 5.32
CA MET A 92 -4.36 5.57 6.76
C MET A 92 -4.25 7.02 7.23
N ASN A 93 -3.17 7.70 6.87
CA ASN A 93 -2.87 9.05 7.35
C ASN A 93 -3.55 10.13 6.49
N LYS A 94 -3.14 10.26 5.21
CA LYS A 94 -3.57 11.37 4.35
C LYS A 94 -5.07 11.33 4.07
N VAL A 95 -5.57 10.16 3.69
CA VAL A 95 -6.98 9.97 3.31
C VAL A 95 -7.84 9.61 4.52
N GLY A 96 -7.35 8.70 5.36
CA GLY A 96 -8.05 8.18 6.52
C GLY A 96 -8.04 9.10 7.74
N GLY A 97 -7.10 10.06 7.79
CA GLY A 97 -6.98 11.01 8.88
C GLY A 97 -6.43 10.40 10.19
N LEU A 98 -5.86 9.19 10.13
CA LEU A 98 -5.22 8.56 11.28
C LEU A 98 -3.83 9.12 11.52
N THR A 99 -3.52 9.38 12.76
CA THR A 99 -2.20 9.83 13.23
C THR A 99 -1.85 9.11 14.52
N GLU A 100 -0.60 9.13 14.92
CA GLU A 100 -0.19 8.60 16.22
C GLU A 100 -1.00 9.21 17.38
N LYS A 101 -1.35 10.50 17.28
CA LYS A 101 -2.08 11.23 18.33
C LYS A 101 -3.54 10.78 18.49
N ASN A 102 -4.21 10.39 17.38
CA ASN A 102 -5.65 10.08 17.40
C ASN A 102 -5.99 8.61 17.19
N CYS A 103 -4.98 7.76 16.95
CA CYS A 103 -5.17 6.34 16.65
C CYS A 103 -5.30 5.48 17.93
N ARG A 104 -4.75 5.95 19.05
CA ARG A 104 -4.75 5.20 20.30
C ARG A 104 -6.17 4.79 20.74
N GLY A 105 -6.35 3.50 21.01
CA GLY A 105 -7.63 2.91 21.41
C GLY A 105 -8.67 2.73 20.28
N LYS A 106 -8.42 3.22 19.08
CA LYS A 106 -9.29 2.97 17.93
C LYS A 106 -9.27 1.50 17.53
N ARG A 107 -10.41 1.01 17.07
CA ARG A 107 -10.58 -0.34 16.53
C ARG A 107 -10.45 -0.30 15.01
N ILE A 108 -9.38 -0.90 14.50
CA ILE A 108 -9.04 -0.88 13.08
C ILE A 108 -9.19 -2.27 12.50
N LEU A 109 -9.92 -2.38 11.38
CA LEU A 109 -10.03 -3.60 10.59
C LEU A 109 -9.19 -3.46 9.33
N ILE A 110 -8.33 -4.45 9.06
CA ILE A 110 -7.51 -4.51 7.84
C ILE A 110 -7.87 -5.77 7.07
N LEU A 111 -8.48 -5.60 5.90
CA LEU A 111 -8.79 -6.67 4.96
C LEU A 111 -7.59 -6.88 4.03
N GLY A 112 -7.22 -8.15 3.79
CA GLY A 112 -5.99 -8.47 3.04
C GLY A 112 -4.71 -8.15 3.82
N ALA A 113 -4.71 -8.44 5.13
CA ALA A 113 -3.67 -8.03 6.06
C ALA A 113 -2.31 -8.71 5.85
N SER A 114 -2.23 -9.82 5.12
CA SER A 114 -0.97 -10.55 4.87
C SER A 114 -0.20 -10.08 3.62
N GLY A 115 -0.82 -9.28 2.76
CA GLY A 115 -0.16 -8.69 1.58
C GLY A 115 0.80 -7.55 1.95
N GLY A 116 1.56 -7.05 0.98
CA GLY A 116 2.55 -6.00 1.23
C GLY A 116 2.00 -4.78 1.95
N VAL A 117 0.89 -4.19 1.47
CA VAL A 117 0.23 -3.03 2.11
C VAL A 117 -0.32 -3.41 3.48
N GLY A 118 -0.97 -4.58 3.59
CA GLY A 118 -1.60 -5.03 4.82
C GLY A 118 -0.60 -5.27 5.95
N THR A 119 0.55 -5.90 5.65
CA THR A 119 1.60 -6.17 6.66
C THR A 119 2.20 -4.88 7.22
N PHE A 120 2.38 -3.85 6.38
CA PHE A 120 2.82 -2.54 6.84
C PHE A 120 1.74 -1.84 7.68
N ALA A 121 0.48 -1.82 7.19
CA ALA A 121 -0.64 -1.16 7.86
C ALA A 121 -0.91 -1.74 9.28
N VAL A 122 -0.81 -3.06 9.45
CA VAL A 122 -0.94 -3.72 10.77
C VAL A 122 0.09 -3.16 11.75
N GLN A 123 1.36 -3.06 11.33
CA GLN A 123 2.45 -2.60 12.19
C GLN A 123 2.30 -1.13 12.57
N VAL A 124 1.98 -0.27 11.61
CA VAL A 124 1.77 1.16 11.88
C VAL A 124 0.57 1.39 12.79
N ALA A 125 -0.57 0.75 12.52
CA ALA A 125 -1.75 0.86 13.37
C ALA A 125 -1.43 0.43 14.82
N LYS A 126 -0.69 -0.66 14.97
CA LYS A 126 -0.25 -1.15 16.28
C LYS A 126 0.73 -0.21 16.96
N ALA A 127 1.70 0.32 16.23
CA ALA A 127 2.66 1.32 16.75
C ALA A 127 1.96 2.58 17.25
N TRP A 128 0.85 2.98 16.60
CA TRP A 128 0.01 4.11 17.01
C TRP A 128 -1.00 3.76 18.11
N GLY A 129 -0.95 2.56 18.67
CA GLY A 129 -1.75 2.14 19.82
C GLY A 129 -3.19 1.75 19.51
N ALA A 130 -3.51 1.39 18.26
CA ALA A 130 -4.81 0.86 17.89
C ALA A 130 -5.00 -0.60 18.33
N HIS A 131 -6.26 -1.02 18.43
CA HIS A 131 -6.66 -2.42 18.46
C HIS A 131 -6.89 -2.90 17.03
N VAL A 132 -6.04 -3.81 16.55
CA VAL A 132 -6.00 -4.24 15.15
C VAL A 132 -6.66 -5.61 14.97
N THR A 133 -7.71 -5.65 14.16
CA THR A 133 -8.31 -6.88 13.64
C THR A 133 -7.85 -7.09 12.20
N ALA A 134 -7.20 -8.21 11.92
CA ALA A 134 -6.63 -8.54 10.62
C ALA A 134 -7.42 -9.67 9.94
N VAL A 135 -7.76 -9.51 8.67
CA VAL A 135 -8.35 -10.56 7.84
C VAL A 135 -7.30 -11.04 6.83
N CYS A 136 -6.99 -12.32 6.88
CA CYS A 136 -6.06 -12.98 5.98
C CYS A 136 -6.41 -14.46 5.81
N SER A 137 -5.63 -15.23 5.06
CA SER A 137 -5.76 -16.69 5.04
C SER A 137 -5.25 -17.31 6.34
N ARG A 138 -5.76 -18.49 6.69
CA ARG A 138 -5.35 -19.26 7.88
C ARG A 138 -3.82 -19.38 8.00
N ASP A 139 -3.17 -19.70 6.88
CA ASP A 139 -1.74 -19.92 6.83
C ASP A 139 -0.90 -18.66 7.09
N ALA A 140 -1.47 -17.47 6.86
CA ALA A 140 -0.83 -16.19 7.14
C ALA A 140 -1.16 -15.64 8.55
N GLY A 141 -2.05 -16.31 9.29
CA GLY A 141 -2.54 -15.84 10.58
C GLY A 141 -1.43 -15.65 11.61
N GLN A 142 -0.45 -16.56 11.64
CA GLN A 142 0.68 -16.46 12.56
C GLN A 142 1.58 -15.26 12.23
N LEU A 143 1.80 -14.99 10.93
CA LEU A 143 2.56 -13.83 10.47
C LEU A 143 1.92 -12.53 10.97
N VAL A 144 0.64 -12.30 10.69
CA VAL A 144 -0.01 -11.04 11.05
C VAL A 144 -0.13 -10.84 12.57
N ARG A 145 -0.25 -11.93 13.37
CA ARG A 145 -0.16 -11.84 14.83
C ARG A 145 1.22 -11.37 15.30
N LYS A 146 2.29 -11.93 14.71
CA LYS A 146 3.68 -11.49 15.01
C LYS A 146 3.90 -10.02 14.66
N LEU A 147 3.21 -9.50 13.64
CA LEU A 147 3.26 -8.10 13.26
C LEU A 147 2.42 -7.18 14.15
N GLY A 148 1.67 -7.72 15.10
CA GLY A 148 0.94 -6.95 16.11
C GLY A 148 -0.59 -6.95 15.95
N ALA A 149 -1.18 -7.80 15.09
CA ALA A 149 -2.64 -7.94 15.06
C ALA A 149 -3.15 -8.57 16.36
N ASP A 150 -4.12 -7.91 17.01
CA ASP A 150 -4.75 -8.38 18.24
C ASP A 150 -5.74 -9.51 17.97
N CYS A 151 -6.49 -9.41 16.86
CA CYS A 151 -7.42 -10.43 16.39
C CYS A 151 -7.12 -10.80 14.94
N VAL A 152 -7.26 -12.09 14.61
CA VAL A 152 -7.08 -12.58 13.25
C VAL A 152 -8.28 -13.43 12.85
N VAL A 153 -8.88 -13.09 11.70
CA VAL A 153 -10.01 -13.80 11.10
C VAL A 153 -9.58 -14.41 9.78
N ASP A 154 -9.87 -15.69 9.61
CA ASP A 154 -9.62 -16.41 8.36
C ASP A 154 -10.79 -16.21 7.40
N TYR A 155 -10.53 -15.59 6.23
CA TYR A 155 -11.57 -15.35 5.23
C TYR A 155 -12.11 -16.64 4.58
N ARG A 156 -11.41 -17.77 4.73
CA ARG A 156 -11.82 -19.08 4.21
C ARG A 156 -12.69 -19.87 5.18
N SER A 157 -12.88 -19.38 6.41
CA SER A 157 -13.58 -20.14 7.48
C SER A 157 -15.08 -20.29 7.29
N GLY A 158 -15.68 -19.66 6.27
CA GLY A 158 -17.13 -19.67 6.02
C GLY A 158 -17.97 -18.82 6.97
N ASN A 159 -17.48 -18.50 8.16
CA ASN A 159 -18.15 -17.70 9.19
C ASN A 159 -17.47 -16.33 9.44
N GLN A 160 -16.66 -15.87 8.50
CA GLN A 160 -15.89 -14.61 8.59
C GLN A 160 -16.75 -13.41 9.02
N GLN A 161 -17.90 -13.22 8.38
CA GLN A 161 -18.76 -12.08 8.67
C GLN A 161 -19.34 -12.13 10.08
N GLU A 162 -19.71 -13.31 10.57
CA GLU A 162 -20.21 -13.50 11.92
C GLU A 162 -19.13 -13.20 12.96
N GLN A 163 -17.92 -13.71 12.77
CA GLN A 163 -16.77 -13.40 13.62
C GLN A 163 -16.49 -11.91 13.66
N LEU A 164 -16.48 -11.23 12.51
CA LEU A 164 -16.22 -9.78 12.45
C LEU A 164 -17.36 -8.98 13.09
N ARG A 165 -18.61 -9.45 13.01
CA ARG A 165 -19.74 -8.82 13.72
C ARG A 165 -19.60 -8.90 15.23
N SER A 166 -18.96 -9.93 15.78
CA SER A 166 -18.68 -10.01 17.23
C SER A 166 -17.61 -9.00 17.69
N PHE A 167 -16.75 -8.54 16.78
CA PHE A 167 -15.71 -7.55 17.07
C PHE A 167 -16.10 -6.09 16.79
N LYS A 168 -17.23 -5.83 16.08
CA LYS A 168 -17.69 -4.47 15.77
C LYS A 168 -18.08 -3.68 17.05
N PRO A 169 -18.21 -2.38 16.98
CA PRO A 169 -17.96 -1.51 15.82
C PRO A 169 -16.49 -1.20 15.59
N PHE A 170 -16.14 -0.89 14.35
CA PHE A 170 -14.81 -0.40 13.98
C PHE A 170 -14.84 1.10 13.70
N ASP A 171 -13.74 1.76 14.03
CA ASP A 171 -13.55 3.20 13.78
C ASP A 171 -12.91 3.46 12.41
N PHE A 172 -12.17 2.46 11.91
CA PHE A 172 -11.50 2.54 10.62
C PHE A 172 -11.41 1.16 9.96
N ILE A 173 -11.66 1.12 8.66
CA ILE A 173 -11.46 -0.09 7.83
C ILE A 173 -10.55 0.26 6.66
N LEU A 174 -9.45 -0.49 6.52
CA LEU A 174 -8.62 -0.50 5.33
C LEU A 174 -8.96 -1.73 4.49
N ASP A 175 -9.48 -1.49 3.28
CA ASP A 175 -9.85 -2.57 2.37
C ASP A 175 -8.86 -2.67 1.19
N ASN A 176 -8.03 -3.71 1.23
CA ASN A 176 -7.09 -4.07 0.18
C ASN A 176 -7.64 -5.17 -0.76
N VAL A 177 -8.90 -5.58 -0.58
CA VAL A 177 -9.53 -6.70 -1.30
C VAL A 177 -10.61 -6.23 -2.27
N GLY A 178 -11.51 -5.35 -1.80
CA GLY A 178 -12.58 -4.79 -2.61
C GLY A 178 -13.66 -5.82 -3.03
N GLY A 179 -14.46 -5.44 -4.03
CA GLY A 179 -15.49 -6.31 -4.58
C GLY A 179 -16.62 -6.61 -3.59
N ALA A 180 -16.96 -7.87 -3.44
CA ALA A 180 -18.06 -8.31 -2.56
C ALA A 180 -17.83 -8.01 -1.07
N THR A 181 -16.61 -7.65 -0.66
CA THR A 181 -16.30 -7.33 0.74
C THR A 181 -16.78 -5.94 1.15
N GLU A 182 -16.90 -5.01 0.21
CA GLU A 182 -17.19 -3.60 0.45
C GLU A 182 -18.49 -3.39 1.26
N GLU A 183 -19.59 -3.99 0.82
CA GLU A 183 -20.91 -3.73 1.39
C GLU A 183 -21.03 -4.22 2.85
N TRP A 184 -20.62 -5.46 3.11
CA TRP A 184 -20.68 -5.97 4.48
C TRP A 184 -19.63 -5.33 5.40
N ALA A 185 -18.45 -4.96 4.88
CA ALA A 185 -17.42 -4.27 5.66
C ALA A 185 -17.92 -2.90 6.15
N LEU A 186 -18.56 -2.12 5.29
CA LEU A 186 -19.18 -0.86 5.65
C LEU A 186 -20.21 -1.00 6.79
N SER A 187 -20.92 -2.14 6.87
CA SER A 187 -21.89 -2.41 7.95
C SER A 187 -21.25 -2.63 9.33
N LEU A 188 -19.93 -2.83 9.38
CA LEU A 188 -19.17 -3.03 10.62
C LEU A 188 -18.68 -1.74 11.26
N LEU A 189 -18.77 -0.61 10.54
CA LEU A 189 -18.31 0.69 11.04
C LEU A 189 -19.22 1.25 12.13
N ASN A 190 -18.61 2.02 13.01
CA ASN A 190 -19.29 2.80 14.04
C ASN A 190 -19.97 4.02 13.41
N LYS A 191 -21.28 3.93 13.16
CA LYS A 191 -22.03 4.99 12.48
C LYS A 191 -22.09 6.26 13.34
N TRP A 192 -22.06 7.42 12.68
CA TRP A 192 -22.18 8.75 13.30
C TRP A 192 -21.04 9.09 14.28
N SER A 193 -19.92 8.35 14.22
CA SER A 193 -18.75 8.57 15.07
C SER A 193 -17.54 9.17 14.31
N GLY A 194 -17.69 9.48 13.03
CA GLY A 194 -16.59 9.84 12.15
C GLY A 194 -15.79 8.63 11.64
N ALA A 195 -16.36 7.41 11.77
CA ALA A 195 -15.70 6.21 11.29
C ALA A 195 -15.51 6.23 9.77
N THR A 196 -14.37 5.73 9.33
CA THR A 196 -13.92 5.85 7.95
C THR A 196 -13.62 4.48 7.33
N TYR A 197 -14.15 4.26 6.13
CA TYR A 197 -13.77 3.17 5.24
C TYR A 197 -12.87 3.71 4.14
N VAL A 198 -11.69 3.11 3.98
CA VAL A 198 -10.76 3.44 2.90
C VAL A 198 -10.48 2.20 2.08
N THR A 199 -10.68 2.26 0.77
CA THR A 199 -10.33 1.19 -0.14
C THR A 199 -9.24 1.60 -1.13
N LEU A 200 -8.36 0.65 -1.43
CA LEU A 200 -7.34 0.73 -2.48
C LEU A 200 -7.81 0.10 -3.79
N VAL A 201 -8.91 -0.66 -3.74
CA VAL A 201 -9.46 -1.36 -4.92
C VAL A 201 -10.54 -0.49 -5.54
N THR A 202 -10.16 0.21 -6.58
CA THR A 202 -11.04 1.16 -7.26
C THR A 202 -11.18 0.81 -8.74
N PRO A 203 -12.30 1.12 -9.40
CA PRO A 203 -12.47 0.91 -10.82
C PRO A 203 -11.75 1.97 -11.69
N PHE A 204 -10.91 2.81 -11.08
CA PHE A 204 -10.26 3.95 -11.76
C PHE A 204 -9.52 3.52 -13.04
N LEU A 205 -8.55 2.62 -12.92
CA LEU A 205 -7.76 2.16 -14.06
C LEU A 205 -8.62 1.41 -15.08
N LEU A 206 -9.57 0.60 -14.62
CA LEU A 206 -10.47 -0.13 -15.50
C LEU A 206 -11.38 0.81 -16.31
N ASN A 207 -11.90 1.87 -15.70
CA ASN A 207 -12.70 2.87 -16.38
C ASN A 207 -11.87 3.62 -17.42
N MET A 208 -10.64 4.02 -17.08
CA MET A 208 -9.71 4.67 -18.01
C MET A 208 -9.39 3.78 -19.20
N ASP A 209 -9.14 2.49 -18.95
CA ASP A 209 -8.82 1.52 -20.01
C ASP A 209 -10.01 1.29 -20.97
N ARG A 210 -11.21 1.17 -20.43
CA ARG A 210 -12.41 0.86 -21.24
C ARG A 210 -13.01 2.06 -21.96
N LEU A 211 -13.03 3.22 -21.33
CA LEU A 211 -13.76 4.40 -21.78
C LEU A 211 -12.84 5.51 -22.34
N GLY A 212 -11.52 5.38 -22.17
CA GLY A 212 -10.58 6.46 -22.41
C GLY A 212 -10.44 7.39 -21.18
N VAL A 213 -9.53 8.36 -21.27
CA VAL A 213 -9.13 9.18 -20.11
C VAL A 213 -10.28 10.07 -19.64
N ALA A 214 -10.90 10.83 -20.53
CA ALA A 214 -11.94 11.79 -20.18
C ALA A 214 -13.20 11.12 -19.60
N ASP A 215 -13.78 10.17 -20.33
CA ASP A 215 -15.00 9.47 -19.90
C ASP A 215 -14.74 8.56 -18.70
N GLY A 216 -13.54 7.96 -18.64
CA GLY A 216 -13.10 7.17 -17.50
C GLY A 216 -12.98 8.00 -16.22
N MET A 217 -12.41 9.22 -16.32
CA MET A 217 -12.36 10.17 -15.18
C MET A 217 -13.76 10.61 -14.75
N LEU A 218 -14.61 10.98 -15.71
CA LEU A 218 -15.98 11.39 -15.42
C LEU A 218 -16.76 10.29 -14.69
N ARG A 219 -16.75 9.07 -15.25
CA ARG A 219 -17.41 7.92 -14.62
C ARG A 219 -16.87 7.60 -13.25
N THR A 220 -15.55 7.68 -13.08
CA THR A 220 -14.88 7.49 -11.79
C THR A 220 -15.32 8.54 -10.78
N GLY A 221 -15.35 9.83 -11.16
CA GLY A 221 -15.82 10.93 -10.33
C GLY A 221 -17.28 10.75 -9.90
N VAL A 222 -18.17 10.39 -10.82
CA VAL A 222 -19.58 10.09 -10.49
C VAL A 222 -19.69 8.90 -9.53
N THR A 223 -18.91 7.85 -9.75
CA THR A 223 -18.95 6.65 -8.89
C THR A 223 -18.49 6.97 -7.47
N ILE A 224 -17.36 7.67 -7.29
CA ILE A 224 -16.87 8.02 -5.95
C ILE A 224 -17.80 9.03 -5.28
N GLY A 225 -18.28 10.03 -6.01
CA GLY A 225 -19.20 11.05 -5.49
C GLY A 225 -20.51 10.45 -4.98
N SER A 226 -21.13 9.57 -5.76
CA SER A 226 -22.39 8.90 -5.38
C SER A 226 -22.20 7.97 -4.16
N LYS A 227 -21.12 7.17 -4.14
CA LYS A 227 -20.80 6.32 -2.99
C LYS A 227 -20.48 7.14 -1.73
N THR A 228 -19.69 8.18 -1.85
CA THR A 228 -19.33 9.06 -0.73
C THR A 228 -20.57 9.69 -0.14
N LEU A 229 -21.47 10.26 -0.96
CA LEU A 229 -22.72 10.88 -0.50
C LEU A 229 -23.64 9.86 0.14
N LYS A 230 -23.86 8.70 -0.50
CA LYS A 230 -24.69 7.60 0.04
C LYS A 230 -24.25 7.20 1.43
N HIS A 231 -22.95 6.95 1.62
CA HIS A 231 -22.44 6.46 2.90
C HIS A 231 -22.30 7.55 3.95
N PHE A 232 -22.05 8.80 3.53
CA PHE A 232 -22.10 9.95 4.42
C PHE A 232 -23.50 10.11 5.05
N CYS A 233 -24.58 9.97 4.26
CA CYS A 233 -25.96 9.94 4.76
C CYS A 233 -26.24 8.75 5.69
N GLN A 234 -25.41 7.71 5.68
CA GLN A 234 -25.47 6.56 6.59
C GLN A 234 -24.59 6.72 7.83
N GLY A 235 -23.94 7.87 7.98
CA GLY A 235 -23.07 8.20 9.13
C GLY A 235 -21.67 7.62 9.07
N VAL A 236 -21.13 7.30 7.88
CA VAL A 236 -19.75 6.81 7.69
C VAL A 236 -19.07 7.54 6.54
N HIS A 237 -17.76 7.71 6.65
CA HIS A 237 -16.96 8.29 5.58
C HIS A 237 -16.44 7.17 4.65
N TYR A 238 -16.79 7.26 3.36
CA TYR A 238 -16.31 6.38 2.29
C TYR A 238 -15.25 7.10 1.48
N ARG A 239 -14.06 6.52 1.34
CA ARG A 239 -12.92 7.16 0.67
C ARG A 239 -12.14 6.17 -0.17
N TRP A 240 -11.53 6.65 -1.26
CA TRP A 240 -10.53 5.95 -2.06
C TRP A 240 -9.16 6.50 -1.76
N ALA A 241 -8.17 5.61 -1.68
CA ALA A 241 -6.78 5.99 -1.56
C ALA A 241 -5.94 5.39 -2.70
N PHE A 242 -4.89 6.09 -3.05
CA PHE A 242 -3.94 5.71 -4.08
C PHE A 242 -2.52 5.85 -3.55
N PHE A 243 -1.59 5.18 -4.21
CA PHE A 243 -0.18 5.43 -4.01
C PHE A 243 0.15 6.90 -4.29
N MET A 244 0.94 7.50 -3.42
CA MET A 244 1.45 8.86 -3.57
C MET A 244 2.95 8.85 -3.29
N PRO A 245 3.82 9.15 -4.27
CA PRO A 245 5.25 9.28 -4.05
C PRO A 245 5.53 10.49 -3.16
N SER A 246 6.39 10.32 -2.15
CA SER A 246 6.75 11.39 -1.22
C SER A 246 8.00 11.04 -0.43
N GLY A 247 9.08 11.79 -0.65
CA GLY A 247 10.30 11.72 0.16
C GLY A 247 10.03 12.00 1.64
N PRO A 248 9.35 13.10 2.01
CA PRO A 248 9.03 13.39 3.40
C PRO A 248 8.24 12.29 4.13
N TYR A 249 7.33 11.61 3.46
CA TYR A 249 6.64 10.47 4.08
C TYR A 249 7.55 9.24 4.22
N LEU A 250 8.51 9.06 3.30
CA LEU A 250 9.53 8.04 3.47
C LEU A 250 10.46 8.34 4.64
N ASP A 251 10.75 9.62 4.93
CA ASP A 251 11.51 10.03 6.13
C ASP A 251 10.76 9.65 7.41
N ASP A 252 9.45 9.96 7.50
CA ASP A 252 8.60 9.56 8.63
C ASP A 252 8.58 8.03 8.82
N ILE A 253 8.48 7.29 7.70
CA ILE A 253 8.47 5.83 7.70
C ILE A 253 9.85 5.28 8.10
N ALA A 254 10.96 5.89 7.64
CA ALA A 254 12.30 5.51 8.02
C ALA A 254 12.52 5.62 9.52
N GLU A 255 11.98 6.67 10.15
CA GLU A 255 12.03 6.83 11.60
C GLU A 255 11.29 5.70 12.35
N LEU A 256 10.12 5.27 11.86
CA LEU A 256 9.39 4.13 12.45
C LEU A 256 10.17 2.81 12.29
N VAL A 257 10.83 2.63 11.15
CA VAL A 257 11.68 1.46 10.88
C VAL A 257 12.90 1.44 11.80
N ASP A 258 13.64 2.54 11.90
CA ASP A 258 14.84 2.64 12.73
C ASP A 258 14.53 2.54 14.23
N LYS A 259 13.31 2.93 14.64
CA LYS A 259 12.79 2.67 16.00
C LYS A 259 12.30 1.22 16.22
N GLY A 260 12.40 0.36 15.22
CA GLY A 260 11.94 -1.04 15.30
C GLY A 260 10.42 -1.21 15.40
N LYS A 261 9.65 -0.16 15.06
CA LYS A 261 8.16 -0.21 15.06
C LYS A 261 7.60 -0.86 13.81
N VAL A 262 8.34 -0.83 12.72
CA VAL A 262 8.01 -1.44 11.43
C VAL A 262 9.20 -2.24 10.94
N GLN A 263 8.95 -3.45 10.48
CA GLN A 263 9.96 -4.32 9.86
C GLN A 263 9.48 -4.78 8.47
N PRO A 264 10.40 -4.96 7.52
CA PRO A 264 10.07 -5.47 6.20
C PRO A 264 9.60 -6.92 6.27
N VAL A 265 8.59 -7.26 5.46
CA VAL A 265 8.11 -8.63 5.27
C VAL A 265 8.44 -9.06 3.85
N ILE A 266 9.48 -9.85 3.71
CA ILE A 266 9.96 -10.37 2.43
C ILE A 266 9.61 -11.85 2.36
N GLU A 267 8.86 -12.23 1.34
CA GLU A 267 8.50 -13.62 1.10
C GLU A 267 9.60 -14.35 0.33
N GLN A 268 10.18 -13.68 -0.68
CA GLN A 268 11.24 -14.26 -1.50
C GLN A 268 12.09 -13.17 -2.16
N VAL A 269 13.39 -13.50 -2.34
CA VAL A 269 14.35 -12.69 -3.08
C VAL A 269 14.78 -13.48 -4.31
N PHE A 270 14.87 -12.80 -5.46
CA PHE A 270 15.30 -13.35 -6.73
C PHE A 270 16.51 -12.57 -7.26
N CYS A 271 17.37 -13.22 -8.04
CA CYS A 271 18.38 -12.55 -8.83
C CYS A 271 17.73 -11.91 -10.07
N PHE A 272 18.40 -10.96 -10.70
CA PHE A 272 17.90 -10.28 -11.90
C PHE A 272 17.61 -11.26 -13.07
N SER A 273 18.43 -12.28 -13.23
CA SER A 273 18.21 -13.34 -14.23
C SER A 273 16.89 -14.11 -14.04
N ASP A 274 16.35 -14.13 -12.84
CA ASP A 274 15.13 -14.83 -12.45
C ASP A 274 13.87 -13.96 -12.44
N VAL A 275 13.93 -12.73 -12.96
CA VAL A 275 12.79 -11.80 -13.04
C VAL A 275 11.51 -12.46 -13.59
N PRO A 276 11.52 -13.26 -14.68
CA PRO A 276 10.32 -13.94 -15.15
C PRO A 276 9.68 -14.86 -14.09
N ARG A 277 10.49 -15.55 -13.28
CA ARG A 277 10.02 -16.41 -12.17
C ARG A 277 9.43 -15.58 -11.04
N ALA A 278 10.05 -14.43 -10.72
CA ALA A 278 9.53 -13.51 -9.71
C ALA A 278 8.14 -12.99 -10.10
N PHE A 279 7.93 -12.62 -11.37
CA PHE A 279 6.63 -12.22 -11.88
C PHE A 279 5.60 -13.36 -11.84
N GLY A 280 5.98 -14.57 -12.27
CA GLY A 280 5.10 -15.74 -12.22
C GLY A 280 4.64 -16.04 -10.79
N LYS A 281 5.53 -15.89 -9.79
CA LYS A 281 5.16 -16.01 -8.37
C LYS A 281 4.11 -14.98 -7.96
N VAL A 282 4.29 -13.70 -8.33
CA VAL A 282 3.34 -12.64 -7.97
C VAL A 282 2.00 -12.83 -8.69
N GLU A 283 2.00 -13.27 -9.95
CA GLU A 283 0.77 -13.59 -10.69
C GLU A 283 -0.01 -14.75 -10.08
N GLY A 284 0.66 -15.71 -9.45
CA GLY A 284 0.02 -16.80 -8.70
C GLY A 284 -0.80 -16.34 -7.49
N GLY A 285 -0.64 -15.08 -7.08
CA GLY A 285 -1.38 -14.49 -5.96
C GLY A 285 -0.94 -15.02 -4.58
N HIS A 286 -1.75 -14.72 -3.57
CA HIS A 286 -1.54 -15.14 -2.18
C HIS A 286 -0.19 -14.73 -1.57
N ALA A 287 0.38 -13.59 -2.00
CA ALA A 287 1.64 -13.07 -1.49
C ALA A 287 1.58 -12.79 0.02
N ARG A 288 2.65 -13.14 0.73
CA ARG A 288 2.88 -12.85 2.15
C ARG A 288 3.99 -11.82 2.27
N GLY A 289 3.63 -10.55 2.19
CA GLY A 289 4.60 -9.45 2.09
C GLY A 289 5.04 -9.20 0.67
N LYS A 290 6.35 -9.11 0.42
CA LYS A 290 6.95 -8.65 -0.83
C LYS A 290 7.88 -9.67 -1.47
N THR A 291 7.94 -9.62 -2.81
CA THR A 291 8.96 -10.27 -3.62
C THR A 291 9.97 -9.21 -4.05
N VAL A 292 11.26 -9.45 -3.81
CA VAL A 292 12.35 -8.53 -4.10
C VAL A 292 13.26 -9.12 -5.17
N VAL A 293 13.81 -8.28 -6.04
CA VAL A 293 14.82 -8.65 -7.03
C VAL A 293 16.11 -7.88 -6.73
N THR A 294 17.22 -8.58 -6.67
CA THR A 294 18.56 -7.98 -6.61
C THR A 294 19.10 -7.81 -8.02
N VAL A 295 19.47 -6.59 -8.39
CA VAL A 295 19.93 -6.24 -9.74
C VAL A 295 21.45 -6.39 -9.86
N VAL A 296 22.19 -6.06 -8.82
CA VAL A 296 23.64 -6.17 -8.69
C VAL A 296 24.03 -6.84 -7.39
#